data_598164685b265485c8ae69d74e34c189
#
_entry.id   598164685b265485c8ae69d74e34c189
#
_cell.length_a   1.000
_cell.length_b   1.000
_cell.length_c   1.000
_cell.angle_alpha   90.00
_cell.angle_beta   90.00
_cell.angle_gamma   90.00
#
_symmetry.space_group_name_H-M   'P 1'
#
loop_
_entity.id
_entity.type
_entity.pdbx_description
1 polymer ?
#
loop_
_entity_poly.entity_id
_entity_poly.type
_entity_poly.pdbx_seq_one_letter_code
_entity_poly.pdbx_strand_id
1 'polypeptide(L)'
;LAGELQDSRADIRDAGGLAALVAAADPEVVLHLAAQPLVRRSYLDPLGTWATNVMGSLHVLEALRCLDHPCAVVMVTTDKVYENREWCYGYRETDRLGGHDPYSASKAAAELAIASWRASFCGSAPHQTPHLAIATARAGNVIGGGDWAADRIVPDAMRACAAGEPLALRNPSATRPWQHVLEPLGGYLSLAEA
;
A
#
# COMPACT_ATOMS: atom_id res chain seq x y z
N LEU A 1 4.90 -14.12 -21.52
CA LEU A 1 4.20 -13.37 -20.43
C LEU A 1 3.11 -12.42 -20.95
N ALA A 2 3.29 -11.78 -22.12
CA ALA A 2 2.30 -10.80 -22.63
C ALA A 2 0.92 -11.41 -22.98
N GLY A 3 0.82 -12.71 -23.22
CA GLY A 3 -0.45 -13.40 -23.52
C GLY A 3 -1.17 -13.95 -22.28
N GLU A 4 -0.55 -13.85 -21.09
CA GLU A 4 -1.07 -14.39 -19.83
C GLU A 4 -1.52 -13.29 -18.86
N LEU A 5 -1.35 -12.02 -19.24
CA LEU A 5 -1.70 -10.87 -18.41
C LEU A 5 -2.98 -10.21 -18.93
N GLN A 6 -4.00 -10.14 -18.08
CA GLN A 6 -5.17 -9.30 -18.31
C GLN A 6 -4.97 -7.93 -17.65
N ASP A 7 -4.85 -6.86 -18.45
CA ASP A 7 -4.74 -5.48 -17.97
C ASP A 7 -6.13 -4.81 -17.95
N SER A 8 -6.59 -4.40 -16.77
CA SER A 8 -7.83 -3.65 -16.58
C SER A 8 -7.54 -2.37 -15.80
N ARG A 9 -7.82 -1.21 -16.42
CA ARG A 9 -7.51 0.09 -15.82
C ARG A 9 -8.75 0.72 -15.24
N ALA A 10 -8.76 0.90 -13.92
CA ALA A 10 -9.87 1.50 -13.17
C ALA A 10 -9.33 2.36 -12.02
N ASP A 11 -10.20 3.22 -11.50
CA ASP A 11 -9.92 4.01 -10.28
C ASP A 11 -10.49 3.24 -9.09
N ILE A 12 -9.65 2.94 -8.09
CA ILE A 12 -10.09 2.22 -6.87
C ILE A 12 -11.10 3.02 -6.02
N ARG A 13 -11.29 4.31 -6.33
CA ARG A 13 -12.34 5.14 -5.72
C ARG A 13 -13.73 4.88 -6.31
N ASP A 14 -13.80 4.26 -7.47
CA ASP A 14 -15.06 3.78 -8.06
C ASP A 14 -15.40 2.38 -7.53
N ALA A 15 -16.16 2.34 -6.45
CA ALA A 15 -16.55 1.11 -5.77
C ALA A 15 -17.31 0.14 -6.70
N GLY A 16 -18.18 0.65 -7.57
CA GLY A 16 -18.98 -0.17 -8.48
C GLY A 16 -18.15 -0.81 -9.59
N GLY A 17 -17.29 -0.01 -10.24
CA GLY A 17 -16.35 -0.50 -11.25
C GLY A 17 -15.37 -1.52 -10.68
N LEU A 18 -14.85 -1.27 -9.46
CA LEU A 18 -13.95 -2.19 -8.79
C LEU A 18 -14.64 -3.52 -8.41
N ALA A 19 -15.86 -3.48 -7.90
CA ALA A 19 -16.62 -4.69 -7.58
C ALA A 19 -16.86 -5.56 -8.82
N ALA A 20 -17.17 -4.95 -9.97
CA ALA A 20 -17.31 -5.66 -11.23
C ALA A 20 -16.00 -6.31 -11.71
N LEU A 21 -14.87 -5.61 -11.55
CA LEU A 21 -13.54 -6.16 -11.88
C LEU A 21 -13.15 -7.34 -10.99
N VAL A 22 -13.36 -7.24 -9.68
CA VAL A 22 -13.08 -8.32 -8.73
C VAL A 22 -13.96 -9.54 -9.04
N ALA A 23 -15.24 -9.35 -9.28
CA ALA A 23 -16.15 -10.43 -9.64
C ALA A 23 -15.75 -11.12 -10.97
N ALA A 24 -15.27 -10.35 -11.95
CA ALA A 24 -14.83 -10.91 -13.23
C ALA A 24 -13.47 -11.63 -13.13
N ALA A 25 -12.58 -11.19 -12.23
CA ALA A 25 -11.26 -11.78 -12.02
C ALA A 25 -11.31 -13.03 -11.13
N ASP A 26 -12.29 -13.12 -10.23
CA ASP A 26 -12.51 -14.23 -9.30
C ASP A 26 -11.22 -14.70 -8.60
N PRO A 27 -10.50 -13.81 -7.86
CA PRO A 27 -9.12 -14.04 -7.47
C PRO A 27 -8.98 -14.94 -6.25
N GLU A 28 -8.01 -15.86 -6.26
CA GLU A 28 -7.55 -16.62 -5.08
C GLU A 28 -6.49 -15.86 -4.26
N VAL A 29 -5.77 -14.92 -4.91
CA VAL A 29 -4.76 -14.08 -4.25
C VAL A 29 -4.91 -12.63 -4.71
N VAL A 30 -4.90 -11.70 -3.77
CA VAL A 30 -4.94 -10.26 -4.04
C VAL A 30 -3.76 -9.55 -3.39
N LEU A 31 -2.97 -8.87 -4.20
CA LEU A 31 -1.91 -7.96 -3.73
C LEU A 31 -2.35 -6.52 -3.99
N HIS A 32 -2.84 -5.83 -2.96
CA HIS A 32 -3.31 -4.45 -3.09
C HIS A 32 -2.14 -3.46 -2.91
N LEU A 33 -1.59 -2.99 -4.04
CA LEU A 33 -0.49 -2.01 -4.08
C LEU A 33 -0.95 -0.63 -4.53
N ALA A 34 -2.20 -0.49 -4.97
CA ALA A 34 -2.72 0.78 -5.47
C ALA A 34 -2.83 1.83 -4.36
N ALA A 35 -2.23 3.00 -4.57
CA ALA A 35 -2.25 4.09 -3.61
C ALA A 35 -1.88 5.42 -4.29
N GLN A 36 -2.17 6.54 -3.61
CA GLN A 36 -1.46 7.79 -3.84
C GLN A 36 -0.21 7.81 -2.93
N PRO A 37 1.03 7.56 -3.44
CA PRO A 37 2.20 7.29 -2.61
C PRO A 37 3.10 8.52 -2.36
N LEU A 38 2.78 9.68 -2.94
CA LEU A 38 3.64 10.85 -2.94
C LEU A 38 3.28 11.80 -1.78
N VAL A 39 4.19 11.93 -0.80
CA VAL A 39 4.00 12.79 0.37
C VAL A 39 3.71 14.24 -0.04
N ARG A 40 4.49 14.82 -0.97
CA ARG A 40 4.24 16.22 -1.39
C ARG A 40 2.90 16.41 -2.07
N ARG A 41 2.45 15.44 -2.88
CA ARG A 41 1.12 15.49 -3.49
C ARG A 41 0.02 15.45 -2.44
N SER A 42 0.22 14.75 -1.32
CA SER A 42 -0.78 14.68 -0.25
C SER A 42 -1.05 16.04 0.43
N TYR A 43 -0.10 16.95 0.41
CA TYR A 43 -0.32 18.34 0.87
C TYR A 43 -1.11 19.18 -0.14
N LEU A 44 -0.98 18.88 -1.43
CA LEU A 44 -1.71 19.59 -2.50
C LEU A 44 -3.14 19.07 -2.65
N ASP A 45 -3.33 17.76 -2.45
CA ASP A 45 -4.63 17.09 -2.55
C ASP A 45 -4.81 16.11 -1.38
N PRO A 46 -5.08 16.61 -0.17
CA PRO A 46 -5.27 15.75 0.99
C PRO A 46 -6.53 14.89 0.88
N LEU A 47 -7.64 15.42 0.39
CA LEU A 47 -8.90 14.68 0.28
C LEU A 47 -8.80 13.54 -0.75
N GLY A 48 -8.20 13.78 -1.92
CA GLY A 48 -7.94 12.74 -2.91
C GLY A 48 -6.99 11.67 -2.38
N THR A 49 -6.00 12.05 -1.56
CA THR A 49 -5.10 11.10 -0.89
C THR A 49 -5.86 10.20 0.08
N TRP A 50 -6.74 10.75 0.92
CA TRP A 50 -7.57 9.97 1.84
C TRP A 50 -8.58 9.11 1.11
N ALA A 51 -9.26 9.65 0.09
CA ALA A 51 -10.21 8.90 -0.72
C ALA A 51 -9.55 7.69 -1.40
N THR A 52 -8.33 7.86 -1.93
CA THR A 52 -7.58 6.77 -2.56
C THR A 52 -7.06 5.76 -1.54
N ASN A 53 -6.35 6.23 -0.49
CA ASN A 53 -5.60 5.33 0.39
C ASN A 53 -6.49 4.64 1.43
N VAL A 54 -7.54 5.28 1.92
CA VAL A 54 -8.47 4.71 2.90
C VAL A 54 -9.68 4.11 2.20
N MET A 55 -10.47 4.96 1.54
CA MET A 55 -11.71 4.48 0.93
C MET A 55 -11.45 3.50 -0.21
N GLY A 56 -10.45 3.75 -1.07
CA GLY A 56 -10.06 2.81 -2.11
C GLY A 56 -9.67 1.43 -1.56
N SER A 57 -8.92 1.39 -0.45
CA SER A 57 -8.60 0.12 0.22
C SER A 57 -9.84 -0.58 0.78
N LEU A 58 -10.80 0.17 1.33
CA LEU A 58 -12.07 -0.40 1.82
C LEU A 58 -12.95 -0.89 0.68
N HIS A 59 -12.96 -0.21 -0.48
CA HIS A 59 -13.69 -0.68 -1.66
C HIS A 59 -13.15 -2.04 -2.16
N VAL A 60 -11.81 -2.24 -2.12
CA VAL A 60 -11.22 -3.55 -2.44
C VAL A 60 -11.73 -4.61 -1.47
N LEU A 61 -11.67 -4.35 -0.17
CA LEU A 61 -12.11 -5.31 0.85
C LEU A 61 -13.60 -5.61 0.74
N GLU A 62 -14.45 -4.61 0.47
CA GLU A 62 -15.89 -4.81 0.28
C GLU A 62 -16.20 -5.65 -0.95
N ALA A 63 -15.51 -5.40 -2.07
CA ALA A 63 -15.65 -6.21 -3.27
C ALA A 63 -15.31 -7.69 -3.03
N LEU A 64 -14.25 -7.96 -2.25
CA LEU A 64 -13.80 -9.32 -1.93
C LEU A 64 -14.75 -10.08 -0.99
N ARG A 65 -15.58 -9.38 -0.22
CA ARG A 65 -16.61 -10.04 0.62
C ARG A 65 -17.65 -10.81 -0.17
N CYS A 66 -17.80 -10.53 -1.46
CA CYS A 66 -18.74 -11.23 -2.33
C CYS A 66 -18.19 -12.55 -2.90
N LEU A 67 -16.92 -12.85 -2.69
CA LEU A 67 -16.35 -14.15 -3.08
C LEU A 67 -16.89 -15.26 -2.19
N ASP A 68 -17.01 -16.48 -2.73
CA ASP A 68 -17.50 -17.66 -2.04
C ASP A 68 -16.46 -18.78 -1.89
N HIS A 69 -15.22 -18.48 -2.26
CA HIS A 69 -14.05 -19.37 -2.19
C HIS A 69 -12.89 -18.73 -1.42
N PRO A 70 -11.86 -19.51 -1.02
CA PRO A 70 -10.68 -18.99 -0.33
C PRO A 70 -9.95 -17.91 -1.12
N CYS A 71 -9.62 -16.78 -0.46
CA CYS A 71 -8.84 -15.72 -1.04
C CYS A 71 -7.87 -15.14 -0.01
N ALA A 72 -6.58 -15.15 -0.33
CA ALA A 72 -5.53 -14.51 0.46
C ALA A 72 -5.32 -13.05 0.00
N VAL A 73 -5.35 -12.11 0.93
CA VAL A 73 -5.32 -10.67 0.63
C VAL A 73 -4.17 -10.00 1.36
N VAL A 74 -3.21 -9.45 0.64
CA VAL A 74 -2.12 -8.65 1.20
C VAL A 74 -2.34 -7.18 0.87
N MET A 75 -2.64 -6.39 1.91
CA MET A 75 -2.86 -4.95 1.83
C MET A 75 -1.55 -4.21 2.12
N VAL A 76 -0.93 -3.61 1.10
CA VAL A 76 0.37 -2.96 1.24
C VAL A 76 0.19 -1.53 1.75
N THR A 77 0.79 -1.26 2.90
CA THR A 77 0.83 0.07 3.51
C THR A 77 2.24 0.66 3.47
N THR A 78 2.82 1.09 4.57
CA THR A 78 4.16 1.71 4.60
C THR A 78 4.72 1.71 6.02
N ASP A 79 6.04 1.76 6.16
CA ASP A 79 6.73 2.04 7.43
C ASP A 79 6.34 3.39 8.07
N LYS A 80 5.86 4.34 7.27
CA LYS A 80 5.44 5.68 7.73
C LYS A 80 4.12 5.72 8.48
N VAL A 81 3.48 4.57 8.69
CA VAL A 81 2.28 4.45 9.51
C VAL A 81 2.55 4.64 10.99
N TYR A 82 3.78 4.45 11.44
CA TYR A 82 4.15 4.60 12.84
C TYR A 82 4.22 6.07 13.28
N GLU A 83 3.88 6.34 14.55
CA GLU A 83 4.24 7.59 15.20
C GLU A 83 5.77 7.70 15.25
N ASN A 84 6.34 8.61 14.46
CA ASN A 84 7.79 8.75 14.40
C ASN A 84 8.34 9.38 15.69
N ARG A 85 9.12 8.61 16.43
CA ARG A 85 9.76 9.02 17.69
C ARG A 85 11.25 9.30 17.57
N GLU A 86 11.82 9.09 16.39
CA GLU A 86 13.24 9.28 16.09
C GLU A 86 14.19 8.60 17.11
N TRP A 87 13.76 7.45 17.63
CA TRP A 87 14.54 6.65 18.57
C TRP A 87 15.47 5.67 17.85
N CYS A 88 16.39 5.04 18.60
CA CYS A 88 17.37 4.12 18.02
C CYS A 88 16.86 2.68 17.83
N TYR A 89 15.61 2.39 18.19
CA TYR A 89 15.01 1.07 18.07
C TYR A 89 14.22 0.92 16.76
N GLY A 90 14.24 -0.29 16.17
CA GLY A 90 13.34 -0.63 15.08
C GLY A 90 11.89 -0.67 15.57
N TYR A 91 10.94 -0.18 14.73
CA TYR A 91 9.52 -0.26 15.01
C TYR A 91 9.01 -1.69 14.90
N ARG A 92 8.02 -2.02 15.73
CA ARG A 92 7.30 -3.30 15.72
C ARG A 92 5.87 -3.10 15.24
N GLU A 93 5.23 -4.16 14.80
CA GLU A 93 3.85 -4.14 14.30
C GLU A 93 2.85 -3.63 15.35
N THR A 94 3.17 -3.81 16.64
CA THR A 94 2.36 -3.37 17.79
C THR A 94 2.62 -1.94 18.23
N ASP A 95 3.62 -1.27 17.65
CA ASP A 95 3.93 0.11 18.01
C ASP A 95 2.83 1.05 17.50
N ARG A 96 2.71 2.20 18.16
CA ARG A 96 1.64 3.15 17.93
C ARG A 96 1.64 3.65 16.49
N LEU A 97 0.46 3.59 15.85
CA LEU A 97 0.21 4.21 14.57
C LEU A 97 0.00 5.72 14.74
N GLY A 98 0.51 6.53 13.77
CA GLY A 98 0.36 7.97 13.83
C GLY A 98 1.17 8.67 12.75
N GLY A 99 0.61 8.90 11.58
CA GLY A 99 1.25 9.64 10.50
C GLY A 99 1.24 11.16 10.77
N HIS A 100 2.35 11.85 10.47
CA HIS A 100 2.46 13.29 10.67
C HIS A 100 1.95 14.10 9.46
N ASP A 101 2.13 13.60 8.26
CA ASP A 101 1.64 14.23 7.02
C ASP A 101 0.37 13.53 6.50
N PRO A 102 -0.38 14.13 5.55
CA PRO A 102 -1.64 13.56 5.06
C PRO A 102 -1.48 12.18 4.41
N TYR A 103 -0.33 11.88 3.78
CA TYR A 103 -0.04 10.56 3.24
C TYR A 103 0.15 9.52 4.34
N SER A 104 1.07 9.80 5.28
CA SER A 104 1.38 8.90 6.41
C SER A 104 0.13 8.64 7.26
N ALA A 105 -0.64 9.71 7.56
CA ALA A 105 -1.89 9.61 8.30
C ALA A 105 -2.94 8.79 7.55
N SER A 106 -3.08 8.94 6.23
CA SER A 106 -4.01 8.13 5.45
C SER A 106 -3.63 6.64 5.43
N LYS A 107 -2.34 6.32 5.38
CA LYS A 107 -1.86 4.94 5.44
C LYS A 107 -2.04 4.34 6.85
N ALA A 108 -1.82 5.11 7.92
CA ALA A 108 -2.11 4.68 9.28
C ALA A 108 -3.62 4.44 9.50
N ALA A 109 -4.47 5.30 8.95
CA ALA A 109 -5.92 5.12 8.97
C ALA A 109 -6.37 3.89 8.17
N ALA A 110 -5.72 3.61 7.03
CA ALA A 110 -5.96 2.38 6.27
C ALA A 110 -5.62 1.14 7.10
N GLU A 111 -4.50 1.11 7.85
CA GLU A 111 -4.17 0.02 8.78
C GLU A 111 -5.28 -0.22 9.81
N LEU A 112 -5.78 0.85 10.44
CA LEU A 112 -6.88 0.76 11.41
C LEU A 112 -8.18 0.25 10.76
N ALA A 113 -8.51 0.74 9.58
CA ALA A 113 -9.69 0.32 8.84
C ALA A 113 -9.60 -1.17 8.43
N ILE A 114 -8.44 -1.61 7.92
CA ILE A 114 -8.20 -3.01 7.55
C ILE A 114 -8.26 -3.92 8.79
N ALA A 115 -7.65 -3.51 9.90
CA ALA A 115 -7.70 -4.27 11.15
C ALA A 115 -9.13 -4.42 11.67
N SER A 116 -9.92 -3.34 11.64
CA SER A 116 -11.35 -3.36 11.97
C SER A 116 -12.13 -4.29 11.04
N TRP A 117 -11.85 -4.22 9.74
CA TRP A 117 -12.49 -5.08 8.73
C TRP A 117 -12.22 -6.56 9.00
N ARG A 118 -10.94 -6.90 9.20
CA ARG A 118 -10.52 -8.26 9.53
C ARG A 118 -11.19 -8.78 10.79
N ALA A 119 -11.23 -7.99 11.86
CA ALA A 119 -11.84 -8.38 13.12
C ALA A 119 -13.38 -8.53 13.02
N SER A 120 -14.02 -7.74 12.15
CA SER A 120 -15.48 -7.72 12.02
C SER A 120 -16.01 -8.74 11.02
N PHE A 121 -15.30 -8.94 9.92
CA PHE A 121 -15.83 -9.68 8.76
C PHE A 121 -15.08 -10.96 8.41
N CYS A 122 -13.84 -11.16 8.88
CA CYS A 122 -13.09 -12.39 8.63
C CYS A 122 -13.23 -13.33 9.84
N GLY A 123 -13.62 -14.58 9.59
CA GLY A 123 -13.79 -15.59 10.63
C GLY A 123 -14.95 -16.52 10.36
N SER A 124 -15.30 -17.35 11.36
CA SER A 124 -16.30 -18.40 11.23
C SER A 124 -17.66 -18.08 11.85
N ALA A 125 -17.87 -16.86 12.36
CA ALA A 125 -19.18 -16.47 12.88
C ALA A 125 -20.20 -16.29 11.73
N PRO A 126 -21.51 -16.43 11.96
CA PRO A 126 -22.53 -16.46 10.90
C PRO A 126 -22.57 -15.24 9.97
N HIS A 127 -22.05 -14.10 10.42
CA HIS A 127 -21.99 -12.84 9.66
C HIS A 127 -20.59 -12.58 9.05
N GLN A 128 -19.65 -13.50 9.24
CA GLN A 128 -18.27 -13.36 8.78
C GLN A 128 -18.04 -14.17 7.50
N THR A 129 -16.98 -13.80 6.80
CA THR A 129 -16.53 -14.44 5.57
C THR A 129 -15.35 -15.36 5.91
N PRO A 130 -15.57 -16.67 6.10
CA PRO A 130 -14.55 -17.57 6.63
C PRO A 130 -13.40 -17.85 5.65
N HIS A 131 -13.60 -17.56 4.39
CA HIS A 131 -12.66 -17.82 3.31
C HIS A 131 -11.73 -16.64 2.99
N LEU A 132 -11.93 -15.46 3.62
CA LEU A 132 -11.02 -14.34 3.45
C LEU A 132 -9.92 -14.35 4.52
N ALA A 133 -8.67 -14.40 4.06
CA ALA A 133 -7.47 -14.23 4.89
C ALA A 133 -6.80 -12.89 4.53
N ILE A 134 -6.86 -11.91 5.45
CA ILE A 134 -6.38 -10.55 5.19
C ILE A 134 -5.17 -10.26 6.07
N ALA A 135 -4.06 -9.84 5.45
CA ALA A 135 -2.87 -9.34 6.11
C ALA A 135 -2.50 -7.93 5.64
N THR A 136 -1.80 -7.16 6.48
CA THR A 136 -1.16 -5.91 6.06
C THR A 136 0.35 -6.09 5.99
N ALA A 137 1.00 -5.43 5.02
CA ALA A 137 2.45 -5.42 4.88
C ALA A 137 2.98 -3.98 4.84
N ARG A 138 4.01 -3.70 5.66
CA ARG A 138 4.64 -2.39 5.82
C ARG A 138 6.04 -2.43 5.25
N ALA A 139 6.21 -1.94 4.02
CA ALA A 139 7.54 -1.80 3.44
C ALA A 139 8.14 -0.42 3.73
N GLY A 140 9.48 -0.36 3.85
CA GLY A 140 10.23 0.87 3.93
C GLY A 140 10.42 1.55 2.57
N ASN A 141 11.59 2.16 2.37
CA ASN A 141 11.93 2.75 1.09
C ASN A 141 12.32 1.67 0.08
N VAL A 142 11.57 1.54 -0.98
CA VAL A 142 11.78 0.54 -2.04
C VAL A 142 12.37 1.22 -3.27
N ILE A 143 13.40 0.61 -3.87
CA ILE A 143 14.01 1.03 -5.13
C ILE A 143 13.91 -0.09 -6.16
N GLY A 144 13.68 0.29 -7.42
CA GLY A 144 13.61 -0.63 -8.56
C GLY A 144 13.50 0.14 -9.85
N GLY A 145 13.50 -0.56 -10.97
CA GLY A 145 13.32 0.04 -12.28
C GLY A 145 11.92 0.64 -12.48
N GLY A 146 11.82 1.67 -13.34
CA GLY A 146 10.53 2.25 -13.75
C GLY A 146 9.94 3.34 -12.86
N ASP A 147 10.49 3.61 -11.68
CA ASP A 147 10.07 4.75 -10.86
C ASP A 147 10.76 6.04 -11.30
N TRP A 148 9.99 6.94 -11.91
CA TRP A 148 10.41 8.28 -12.31
C TRP A 148 9.60 9.38 -11.63
N ALA A 149 8.93 9.08 -10.51
CA ALA A 149 8.14 10.07 -9.81
C ALA A 149 9.02 11.23 -9.32
N ALA A 150 8.47 12.45 -9.42
CA ALA A 150 9.13 13.66 -8.92
C ALA A 150 9.25 13.62 -7.38
N ASP A 151 10.22 14.34 -6.85
CA ASP A 151 10.46 14.46 -5.41
C ASP A 151 10.91 13.15 -4.72
N ARG A 152 11.36 12.17 -5.48
CA ARG A 152 12.01 10.97 -4.97
C ARG A 152 13.51 11.04 -5.21
N ILE A 153 14.30 10.76 -4.18
CA ILE A 153 15.75 10.98 -4.20
C ILE A 153 16.47 10.22 -5.30
N VAL A 154 16.11 8.98 -5.59
CA VAL A 154 16.78 8.18 -6.63
C VAL A 154 16.46 8.70 -8.03
N PRO A 155 15.19 8.87 -8.44
CA PRO A 155 14.85 9.52 -9.71
C PRO A 155 15.42 10.93 -9.85
N ASP A 156 15.40 11.74 -8.79
CA ASP A 156 15.96 13.10 -8.82
C ASP A 156 17.48 13.08 -9.01
N ALA A 157 18.19 12.15 -8.36
CA ALA A 157 19.63 11.96 -8.53
C ALA A 157 19.97 11.54 -9.98
N MET A 158 19.19 10.61 -10.55
CA MET A 158 19.39 10.18 -11.93
C MET A 158 19.17 11.30 -12.95
N ARG A 159 18.13 12.15 -12.72
CA ARG A 159 17.87 13.33 -13.57
C ARG A 159 18.99 14.35 -13.45
N ALA A 160 19.43 14.69 -12.24
CA ALA A 160 20.53 15.63 -12.01
C ALA A 160 21.83 15.13 -12.64
N CYS A 161 22.17 13.86 -12.47
CA CYS A 161 23.34 13.24 -13.09
C CYS A 161 23.28 13.29 -14.63
N ALA A 162 22.13 12.96 -15.22
CA ALA A 162 21.96 13.01 -16.68
C ALA A 162 22.03 14.43 -17.24
N ALA A 163 21.62 15.43 -16.45
CA ALA A 163 21.72 16.86 -16.83
C ALA A 163 23.09 17.49 -16.52
N GLY A 164 24.00 16.78 -15.84
CA GLY A 164 25.27 17.34 -15.37
C GLY A 164 25.09 18.40 -14.27
N GLU A 165 23.97 18.35 -13.54
CA GLU A 165 23.62 19.32 -12.49
C GLU A 165 23.84 18.77 -11.09
N PRO A 166 24.10 19.63 -10.08
CA PRO A 166 24.18 19.20 -8.69
C PRO A 166 22.84 18.66 -8.17
N LEU A 167 22.88 17.53 -7.41
CA LEU A 167 21.71 17.04 -6.70
C LEU A 167 21.41 17.88 -5.48
N ALA A 168 20.24 18.51 -5.42
CA ALA A 168 19.76 19.23 -4.25
C ALA A 168 19.14 18.27 -3.22
N LEU A 169 19.80 18.05 -2.09
CA LEU A 169 19.27 17.26 -0.97
C LEU A 169 18.55 18.15 0.03
N ARG A 170 17.27 17.87 0.28
CA ARG A 170 16.43 18.65 1.23
C ARG A 170 16.73 18.32 2.70
N ASN A 171 17.04 17.07 2.99
CA ASN A 171 17.37 16.60 4.33
C ASN A 171 18.52 15.58 4.29
N PRO A 172 19.76 16.05 4.25
CA PRO A 172 20.93 15.18 4.07
C PRO A 172 21.21 14.28 5.28
N SER A 173 20.70 14.61 6.47
CA SER A 173 20.86 13.81 7.69
C SER A 173 19.79 12.73 7.87
N ALA A 174 18.78 12.68 7.00
CA ALA A 174 17.72 11.68 7.11
C ALA A 174 18.23 10.27 6.77
N THR A 175 17.98 9.33 7.65
CA THR A 175 18.20 7.89 7.40
C THR A 175 16.94 7.26 6.80
N ARG A 176 17.12 6.20 5.99
CA ARG A 176 16.00 5.49 5.36
C ARG A 176 16.33 4.00 5.23
N PRO A 177 15.37 3.11 5.48
CA PRO A 177 15.54 1.66 5.32
C PRO A 177 15.37 1.27 3.84
N TRP A 178 16.42 1.45 3.05
CA TRP A 178 16.40 1.13 1.62
C TRP A 178 16.46 -0.36 1.37
N GLN A 179 15.62 -0.83 0.45
CA GLN A 179 15.63 -2.22 -0.03
C GLN A 179 15.32 -2.28 -1.53
N HIS A 180 15.82 -3.32 -2.18
CA HIS A 180 15.47 -3.58 -3.57
C HIS A 180 14.03 -4.08 -3.69
N VAL A 181 13.33 -3.74 -4.78
CA VAL A 181 11.90 -4.06 -4.97
C VAL A 181 11.58 -5.56 -4.86
N LEU A 182 12.50 -6.44 -5.19
CA LEU A 182 12.29 -7.89 -5.09
C LEU A 182 12.18 -8.38 -3.64
N GLU A 183 12.79 -7.68 -2.67
CA GLU A 183 12.70 -8.04 -1.26
C GLU A 183 11.25 -7.92 -0.72
N PRO A 184 10.60 -6.74 -0.79
CA PRO A 184 9.22 -6.65 -0.33
C PRO A 184 8.25 -7.49 -1.18
N LEU A 185 8.48 -7.63 -2.49
CA LEU A 185 7.63 -8.47 -3.34
C LEU A 185 7.70 -9.94 -2.92
N GLY A 186 8.91 -10.46 -2.62
CA GLY A 186 9.08 -11.79 -2.05
C GLY A 186 8.35 -11.95 -0.72
N GLY A 187 8.45 -10.95 0.16
CA GLY A 187 7.73 -10.92 1.43
C GLY A 187 6.21 -10.92 1.26
N TYR A 188 5.66 -10.18 0.28
CA TYR A 188 4.21 -10.18 0.02
C TYR A 188 3.71 -11.54 -0.48
N LEU A 189 4.47 -12.21 -1.35
CA LEU A 189 4.15 -13.56 -1.81
C LEU A 189 4.17 -14.56 -0.65
N SER A 190 5.24 -14.55 0.15
CA SER A 190 5.34 -15.43 1.32
C SER A 190 4.22 -15.19 2.34
N LEU A 191 3.77 -13.94 2.49
CA LEU A 191 2.64 -13.59 3.37
C LEU A 191 1.30 -14.08 2.80
N ALA A 192 1.15 -14.13 1.48
CA ALA A 192 -0.06 -14.64 0.83
C ALA A 192 -0.13 -16.18 0.87
N GLU A 193 1.00 -16.85 1.00
CA GLU A 193 1.10 -18.32 1.10
C GLU A 193 0.91 -18.84 2.53
N ALA A 194 1.05 -17.99 3.56
CA ALA A 194 1.01 -18.36 4.97
C ALA A 194 -0.41 -18.46 5.53
#